data_26fbab876cb36c3ee4b7408fe8c019b0
#
_entry.id   26fbab876cb36c3ee4b7408fe8c019b0
#
_cell.length_a   1.000
_cell.length_b   1.000
_cell.length_c   1.000
_cell.angle_alpha   90.00
_cell.angle_beta   90.00
_cell.angle_gamma   90.00
#
_symmetry.space_group_name_H-M   'P 1'
#
loop_
_entity.id
_entity.type
_entity.pdbx_description
1 polymer ?
#
loop_
_entity_poly.entity_id
_entity_poly.type
_entity_poly.pdbx_seq_one_letter_code
_entity_poly.pdbx_strand_id
1 'polypeptide(L)'
;MFSDRYEGVWQRVSELSHLCPEPLDLLQPQVASDFVPFLWSEEFGRGRELDTAILGRSAELKTALYGGRVFVIAPIYVTSICQEQCLYCNFRAANKGVGVERRRLTDEELELEALYLIEQKGLRVLELVYSTDPCMRVDTMCRHIELLRRLLDEHGGGLVGISAEAFEQDDYRRLVDAGLCWSVLWQETYDRSRYAELHPGKTKKANFEYRLNAYEYMLAAGVEHVGIGVLSGLSDWRRDWAMLMLHEEYLQQHHGGGATILGLPRLKPAPGAPFQQSPFIPGRKEFLATVALHNMFSPTTAPFVSTREQWDLCVELARGGGCLFTLNCSTTPGGYALHHGGCQFPAHSYDAPIYSAKMGAEGLEPVFDWKAGDLAGNYEPAEFVGGCARNG
;
A
#
# COMPACT_ATOMS: atom_id res chain seq x y z
N MET A 1 16.13 16.19 3.13
CA MET A 1 15.52 14.92 2.69
C MET A 1 15.60 13.88 3.81
N PHE A 2 14.69 12.92 3.84
CA PHE A 2 14.76 11.82 4.82
C PHE A 2 16.05 10.99 4.67
N SER A 3 16.54 10.82 3.46
CA SER A 3 17.82 10.16 3.20
C SER A 3 19.00 10.76 3.99
N ASP A 4 18.98 12.07 4.21
CA ASP A 4 20.04 12.76 4.97
C ASP A 4 19.97 12.44 6.48
N ARG A 5 18.82 11.99 6.94
CA ARG A 5 18.55 11.64 8.35
C ARG A 5 18.55 10.14 8.61
N TYR A 6 18.57 9.33 7.54
CA TYR A 6 18.36 7.89 7.59
C TYR A 6 19.24 7.19 8.64
N GLU A 7 20.56 7.48 8.70
CA GLU A 7 21.48 6.83 9.65
C GLU A 7 21.11 7.14 11.11
N GLY A 8 20.74 8.39 11.39
CA GLY A 8 20.30 8.78 12.74
C GLY A 8 18.96 8.10 13.12
N VAL A 9 18.03 7.99 12.18
CA VAL A 9 16.75 7.31 12.41
C VAL A 9 16.96 5.81 12.57
N TRP A 10 17.83 5.19 11.77
CA TRP A 10 18.21 3.79 11.88
C TRP A 10 18.82 3.46 13.25
N GLN A 11 19.71 4.32 13.74
CA GLN A 11 20.27 4.21 15.09
C GLN A 11 19.19 4.39 16.16
N ARG A 12 18.30 5.37 15.99
CA ARG A 12 17.18 5.62 16.91
C ARG A 12 16.27 4.40 17.03
N VAL A 13 15.95 3.71 15.94
CA VAL A 13 15.20 2.44 15.99
C VAL A 13 15.93 1.39 16.84
N SER A 14 17.24 1.30 16.71
CA SER A 14 18.03 0.37 17.54
C SER A 14 17.96 0.70 19.03
N GLU A 15 17.97 1.99 19.40
CA GLU A 15 17.79 2.43 20.79
C GLU A 15 16.39 2.09 21.31
N LEU A 16 15.35 2.43 20.53
CA LEU A 16 13.94 2.20 20.88
C LEU A 16 13.62 0.71 21.02
N SER A 17 14.28 -0.16 20.25
CA SER A 17 14.05 -1.62 20.29
C SER A 17 14.44 -2.27 21.63
N HIS A 18 15.18 -1.58 22.47
CA HIS A 18 15.59 -2.05 23.80
C HIS A 18 14.77 -1.45 24.94
N LEU A 19 13.84 -0.54 24.64
CA LEU A 19 12.96 0.05 25.64
C LEU A 19 11.77 -0.84 25.93
N CYS A 20 11.31 -0.82 27.19
CA CYS A 20 9.98 -1.34 27.50
C CYS A 20 8.93 -0.36 26.99
N PRO A 21 7.86 -0.84 26.33
CA PRO A 21 6.78 0.05 25.95
C PRO A 21 6.08 0.63 27.18
N GLU A 22 5.85 1.94 27.16
CA GLU A 22 5.03 2.61 28.17
C GLU A 22 3.56 2.52 27.78
N PRO A 23 2.62 2.54 28.75
CA PRO A 23 1.19 2.64 28.44
C PRO A 23 0.91 3.87 27.58
N LEU A 24 0.23 3.68 26.46
CA LEU A 24 -0.15 4.79 25.58
C LEU A 24 -1.26 5.62 26.22
N ASP A 25 -0.99 6.90 26.49
CA ASP A 25 -2.02 7.88 26.84
C ASP A 25 -2.61 8.46 25.55
N LEU A 26 -3.65 7.82 25.04
CA LEU A 26 -4.32 8.20 23.79
C LEU A 26 -5.04 9.57 23.84
N LEU A 27 -5.03 10.23 25.00
CA LEU A 27 -5.51 11.60 25.18
C LEU A 27 -4.44 12.65 24.87
N GLN A 28 -3.18 12.23 24.72
CA GLN A 28 -2.06 13.09 24.37
C GLN A 28 -1.67 12.88 22.91
N PRO A 29 -1.07 13.91 22.26
CA PRO A 29 -0.45 13.71 20.96
C PRO A 29 0.61 12.60 21.04
N GLN A 30 0.52 11.63 20.13
CA GLN A 30 1.40 10.49 20.08
C GLN A 30 2.43 10.69 18.95
N VAL A 31 3.63 10.20 19.15
CA VAL A 31 4.70 10.21 18.15
C VAL A 31 5.15 8.79 17.85
N ALA A 32 5.77 8.56 16.70
CA ALA A 32 6.17 7.21 16.26
C ALA A 32 7.04 6.48 17.31
N SER A 33 7.90 7.22 18.03
CA SER A 33 8.75 6.64 19.07
C SER A 33 8.00 6.04 20.26
N ASP A 34 6.73 6.40 20.48
CA ASP A 34 5.90 5.81 21.55
C ASP A 34 5.41 4.42 21.14
N PHE A 35 5.22 4.19 19.84
CA PHE A 35 4.71 2.92 19.30
C PHE A 35 5.82 1.91 18.99
N VAL A 36 6.99 2.36 18.58
CA VAL A 36 8.11 1.50 18.15
C VAL A 36 8.49 0.44 19.19
N PRO A 37 8.60 0.72 20.52
CA PRO A 37 8.98 -0.29 21.52
C PRO A 37 8.02 -1.49 21.58
N PHE A 38 6.74 -1.31 21.23
CA PHE A 38 5.77 -2.40 21.23
C PHE A 38 6.16 -3.52 20.27
N LEU A 39 6.77 -3.22 19.12
CA LEU A 39 7.19 -4.21 18.14
C LEU A 39 8.18 -5.24 18.69
N TRP A 40 8.93 -4.90 19.74
CA TRP A 40 9.89 -5.79 20.41
C TRP A 40 9.41 -6.32 21.76
N SER A 41 8.23 -5.93 22.22
CA SER A 41 7.64 -6.50 23.43
C SER A 41 7.45 -8.01 23.28
N GLU A 42 7.74 -8.76 24.34
CA GLU A 42 7.57 -10.23 24.39
C GLU A 42 6.11 -10.66 24.24
N GLU A 43 5.17 -9.79 24.54
CA GLU A 43 3.73 -10.05 24.43
C GLU A 43 3.15 -9.73 23.06
N PHE A 44 3.84 -8.88 22.28
CA PHE A 44 3.36 -8.41 20.99
C PHE A 44 3.34 -9.53 19.92
N GLY A 45 2.23 -9.63 19.20
CA GLY A 45 2.06 -10.62 18.16
C GLY A 45 1.87 -12.06 18.66
N ARG A 46 1.52 -12.23 19.96
CA ARG A 46 1.29 -13.55 20.58
C ARG A 46 -0.20 -13.89 20.70
N GLY A 47 -1.10 -12.95 20.45
CA GLY A 47 -2.55 -13.08 20.64
C GLY A 47 -2.92 -13.05 22.10
N ARG A 48 -2.21 -12.26 22.90
CA ARG A 48 -2.45 -12.02 24.32
C ARG A 48 -3.26 -10.74 24.54
N GLU A 49 -3.38 -10.32 25.80
CA GLU A 49 -4.15 -9.15 26.22
C GLU A 49 -3.69 -7.87 25.51
N LEU A 50 -2.37 -7.67 25.36
CA LEU A 50 -1.80 -6.54 24.63
C LEU A 50 -2.33 -6.46 23.17
N ASP A 51 -2.25 -7.58 22.44
CA ASP A 51 -2.73 -7.60 21.05
C ASP A 51 -4.24 -7.36 20.98
N THR A 52 -5.01 -7.89 21.93
CA THR A 52 -6.46 -7.70 22.00
C THR A 52 -6.80 -6.24 22.23
N ALA A 53 -6.08 -5.55 23.11
CA ALA A 53 -6.26 -4.12 23.36
C ALA A 53 -5.90 -3.27 22.11
N ILE A 54 -4.77 -3.57 21.46
CA ILE A 54 -4.33 -2.89 20.23
C ILE A 54 -5.36 -3.07 19.11
N LEU A 55 -5.80 -4.30 18.85
CA LEU A 55 -6.79 -4.61 17.80
C LEU A 55 -8.15 -3.95 18.10
N GLY A 56 -8.60 -3.99 19.36
CA GLY A 56 -9.84 -3.35 19.80
C GLY A 56 -9.81 -1.84 19.55
N ARG A 57 -8.73 -1.18 19.96
CA ARG A 57 -8.57 0.26 19.76
C ARG A 57 -8.48 0.66 18.29
N SER A 58 -7.73 -0.08 17.49
CA SER A 58 -7.65 0.14 16.04
C SER A 58 -9.02 -0.02 15.35
N ALA A 59 -9.81 -1.02 15.76
CA ALA A 59 -11.17 -1.23 15.24
C ALA A 59 -12.12 -0.08 15.61
N GLU A 60 -12.02 0.48 16.83
CA GLU A 60 -12.76 1.67 17.24
C GLU A 60 -12.42 2.88 16.37
N LEU A 61 -11.12 3.14 16.14
CA LEU A 61 -10.64 4.23 15.28
C LEU A 61 -11.17 4.07 13.84
N LYS A 62 -11.05 2.87 13.27
CA LYS A 62 -11.61 2.59 11.95
C LYS A 62 -13.11 2.84 11.89
N THR A 63 -13.85 2.38 12.89
CA THR A 63 -15.29 2.55 12.96
C THR A 63 -15.69 4.03 13.05
N ALA A 64 -14.93 4.82 13.80
CA ALA A 64 -15.17 6.26 13.92
C ALA A 64 -14.89 7.01 12.60
N LEU A 65 -13.81 6.64 11.88
CA LEU A 65 -13.41 7.30 10.64
C LEU A 65 -14.21 6.83 9.41
N TYR A 66 -14.42 5.53 9.30
CA TYR A 66 -14.91 4.90 8.07
C TYR A 66 -16.19 4.06 8.26
N GLY A 67 -16.67 3.87 9.50
CA GLY A 67 -17.77 2.94 9.79
C GLY A 67 -17.41 1.50 9.40
N GLY A 68 -18.36 0.79 8.79
CA GLY A 68 -18.14 -0.54 8.18
C GLY A 68 -17.55 -0.50 6.78
N ARG A 69 -17.28 0.69 6.21
CA ARG A 69 -16.87 0.84 4.81
C ARG A 69 -15.49 0.25 4.54
N VAL A 70 -15.37 -0.37 3.37
CA VAL A 70 -14.10 -0.80 2.77
C VAL A 70 -14.06 -0.30 1.33
N PHE A 71 -13.04 0.45 0.99
CA PHE A 71 -12.89 1.13 -0.30
C PHE A 71 -12.21 0.19 -1.31
N VAL A 72 -12.84 -0.02 -2.43
CA VAL A 72 -12.40 -1.01 -3.42
C VAL A 72 -11.60 -0.34 -4.54
N ILE A 73 -10.49 -0.95 -4.91
CA ILE A 73 -9.60 -0.55 -6.02
C ILE A 73 -9.44 -1.72 -6.97
N ALA A 74 -9.44 -1.47 -8.28
CA ALA A 74 -9.08 -2.46 -9.29
C ALA A 74 -7.74 -2.11 -9.94
N PRO A 75 -6.69 -2.92 -9.77
CA PRO A 75 -5.42 -2.72 -10.46
C PRO A 75 -5.52 -3.17 -11.92
N ILE A 76 -5.03 -2.38 -12.86
CA ILE A 76 -4.81 -2.75 -14.26
C ILE A 76 -3.30 -2.82 -14.51
N TYR A 77 -2.80 -4.02 -14.72
CA TYR A 77 -1.39 -4.22 -15.07
C TYR A 77 -1.16 -3.83 -16.52
N VAL A 78 -0.42 -2.74 -16.76
CA VAL A 78 -0.17 -2.22 -18.09
C VAL A 78 0.97 -2.95 -18.78
N THR A 79 2.01 -3.32 -18.01
CA THR A 79 3.17 -4.03 -18.56
C THR A 79 3.79 -4.99 -17.57
N SER A 80 4.25 -6.15 -18.07
CA SER A 80 5.11 -7.10 -17.34
C SER A 80 6.55 -7.10 -17.83
N ILE A 81 6.89 -6.23 -18.80
CA ILE A 81 8.25 -6.03 -19.30
C ILE A 81 8.98 -5.16 -18.28
N CYS A 82 10.04 -5.68 -17.67
CA CYS A 82 10.77 -4.98 -16.62
C CYS A 82 12.28 -5.11 -16.84
N GLN A 83 13.02 -4.02 -16.65
CA GLN A 83 14.48 -4.03 -16.68
C GLN A 83 15.12 -4.32 -15.33
N GLU A 84 14.33 -4.33 -14.25
CA GLU A 84 14.83 -4.53 -12.90
C GLU A 84 15.16 -5.99 -12.61
N GLN A 85 16.01 -6.19 -11.59
CA GLN A 85 16.50 -7.51 -11.18
C GLN A 85 16.04 -7.91 -9.76
N CYS A 86 14.93 -7.35 -9.28
CA CYS A 86 14.42 -7.64 -7.94
C CYS A 86 14.30 -9.14 -7.70
N LEU A 87 15.03 -9.69 -6.71
CA LEU A 87 15.16 -11.14 -6.53
C LEU A 87 13.87 -11.83 -6.08
N TYR A 88 12.90 -11.09 -5.58
CA TYR A 88 11.60 -11.57 -5.09
C TYR A 88 10.46 -11.43 -6.12
N CYS A 89 10.71 -10.83 -7.29
CA CYS A 89 9.67 -10.47 -8.25
C CYS A 89 9.69 -11.37 -9.49
N ASN A 90 8.53 -11.87 -9.91
CA ASN A 90 8.38 -12.62 -11.16
C ASN A 90 8.74 -11.77 -12.40
N PHE A 91 8.47 -10.45 -12.37
CA PHE A 91 8.75 -9.56 -13.51
C PHE A 91 10.23 -9.20 -13.67
N ARG A 92 11.14 -9.72 -12.85
CA ARG A 92 12.58 -9.46 -12.99
C ARG A 92 13.10 -9.78 -14.40
N ALA A 93 13.99 -8.95 -14.92
CA ALA A 93 14.47 -9.09 -16.31
C ALA A 93 15.15 -10.44 -16.61
N ALA A 94 15.79 -11.06 -15.61
CA ALA A 94 16.42 -12.38 -15.77
C ALA A 94 15.41 -13.54 -15.78
N ASN A 95 14.16 -13.34 -15.40
CA ASN A 95 13.11 -14.37 -15.55
C ASN A 95 12.70 -14.45 -17.03
N LYS A 96 12.95 -15.58 -17.69
CA LYS A 96 12.69 -15.80 -19.12
C LYS A 96 11.27 -16.32 -19.40
N GLY A 97 10.27 -15.83 -18.65
CA GLY A 97 8.86 -16.16 -18.92
C GLY A 97 8.28 -17.25 -18.01
N VAL A 98 8.96 -17.59 -16.90
CA VAL A 98 8.38 -18.54 -15.94
C VAL A 98 7.19 -17.89 -15.23
N GLY A 99 6.00 -18.43 -15.42
CA GLY A 99 4.77 -17.99 -14.75
C GLY A 99 4.13 -16.70 -15.28
N VAL A 100 4.75 -16.03 -16.27
CA VAL A 100 4.16 -14.86 -16.91
C VAL A 100 4.71 -14.67 -18.32
N GLU A 101 3.83 -14.32 -19.26
CA GLU A 101 4.23 -13.84 -20.58
C GLU A 101 4.63 -12.36 -20.49
N ARG A 102 5.74 -11.98 -21.13
CA ARG A 102 6.20 -10.58 -21.20
C ARG A 102 5.35 -9.80 -22.19
N ARG A 103 4.54 -8.91 -21.69
CA ARG A 103 3.55 -8.17 -22.48
C ARG A 103 3.45 -6.72 -22.03
N ARG A 104 3.06 -5.87 -22.96
CA ARG A 104 2.66 -4.48 -22.75
C ARG A 104 1.33 -4.28 -23.46
N LEU A 105 0.37 -3.65 -22.81
CA LEU A 105 -0.91 -3.27 -23.45
C LEU A 105 -0.68 -2.11 -24.42
N THR A 106 -1.38 -2.14 -25.53
CA THR A 106 -1.61 -0.94 -26.37
C THR A 106 -2.65 -0.04 -25.69
N ASP A 107 -2.80 1.19 -26.22
CA ASP A 107 -3.82 2.13 -25.70
C ASP A 107 -5.25 1.52 -25.88
N GLU A 108 -5.50 0.82 -27.01
CA GLU A 108 -6.77 0.14 -27.28
C GLU A 108 -7.01 -1.07 -26.35
N GLU A 109 -5.97 -1.85 -26.07
CA GLU A 109 -6.06 -2.96 -25.13
C GLU A 109 -6.30 -2.45 -23.69
N LEU A 110 -5.67 -1.34 -23.31
CA LEU A 110 -5.89 -0.69 -22.01
C LEU A 110 -7.34 -0.18 -21.90
N GLU A 111 -7.88 0.42 -22.96
CA GLU A 111 -9.27 0.87 -23.02
C GLU A 111 -10.24 -0.30 -22.83
N LEU A 112 -10.02 -1.44 -23.49
CA LEU A 112 -10.86 -2.65 -23.33
C LEU A 112 -10.81 -3.20 -21.90
N GLU A 113 -9.63 -3.27 -21.28
CA GLU A 113 -9.46 -3.71 -19.88
C GLU A 113 -10.19 -2.77 -18.91
N ALA A 114 -10.07 -1.45 -19.11
CA ALA A 114 -10.74 -0.44 -18.29
C ALA A 114 -12.26 -0.50 -18.43
N LEU A 115 -12.79 -0.53 -19.66
CA LEU A 115 -14.23 -0.64 -19.94
C LEU A 115 -14.83 -1.91 -19.34
N TYR A 116 -14.13 -3.03 -19.41
CA TYR A 116 -14.57 -4.27 -18.77
C TYR A 116 -14.76 -4.09 -17.24
N LEU A 117 -13.81 -3.45 -16.56
CA LEU A 117 -13.92 -3.18 -15.14
C LEU A 117 -15.05 -2.17 -14.81
N ILE A 118 -15.17 -1.13 -15.63
CA ILE A 118 -16.17 -0.07 -15.45
C ILE A 118 -17.59 -0.59 -15.70
N GLU A 119 -17.83 -1.21 -16.86
CA GLU A 119 -19.15 -1.58 -17.32
C GLU A 119 -19.62 -2.94 -16.79
N GLN A 120 -18.73 -3.94 -16.80
CA GLN A 120 -19.09 -5.30 -16.42
C GLN A 120 -18.94 -5.57 -14.92
N LYS A 121 -18.04 -4.82 -14.23
CA LYS A 121 -17.77 -5.02 -12.80
C LYS A 121 -18.23 -3.85 -11.93
N GLY A 122 -18.67 -2.75 -12.51
CA GLY A 122 -19.17 -1.57 -11.80
C GLY A 122 -18.09 -0.79 -11.03
N LEU A 123 -16.81 -0.98 -11.35
CA LEU A 123 -15.70 -0.36 -10.64
C LEU A 123 -15.43 1.05 -11.16
N ARG A 124 -15.16 2.00 -10.25
CA ARG A 124 -14.93 3.42 -10.56
C ARG A 124 -13.58 3.93 -10.07
N VAL A 125 -12.81 3.06 -9.40
CA VAL A 125 -11.50 3.42 -8.85
C VAL A 125 -10.47 2.45 -9.39
N LEU A 126 -9.61 2.94 -10.28
CA LEU A 126 -8.70 2.13 -11.08
C LEU A 126 -7.25 2.52 -10.78
N GLU A 127 -6.38 1.53 -10.61
CA GLU A 127 -4.95 1.72 -10.41
C GLU A 127 -4.16 1.17 -11.61
N LEU A 128 -3.42 2.02 -12.31
CA LEU A 128 -2.50 1.61 -13.35
C LEU A 128 -1.20 1.08 -12.73
N VAL A 129 -0.88 -0.17 -12.99
CA VAL A 129 0.32 -0.83 -12.45
C VAL A 129 1.36 -1.00 -13.54
N TYR A 130 2.53 -0.40 -13.34
CA TYR A 130 3.66 -0.46 -14.25
C TYR A 130 4.84 -1.19 -13.62
N SER A 131 5.45 -2.09 -14.37
CA SER A 131 6.83 -2.47 -14.13
C SER A 131 7.77 -1.42 -14.70
N THR A 132 9.07 -1.43 -14.36
CA THR A 132 10.07 -0.52 -14.94
C THR A 132 10.37 -0.93 -16.39
N ASP A 133 9.45 -0.56 -17.28
CA ASP A 133 9.53 -0.82 -18.73
C ASP A 133 10.12 0.39 -19.44
N PRO A 134 11.25 0.27 -20.15
CA PRO A 134 11.90 1.41 -20.82
C PRO A 134 11.02 2.15 -21.83
N CYS A 135 9.95 1.51 -22.32
CA CYS A 135 9.00 2.14 -23.25
C CYS A 135 7.83 2.84 -22.55
N MET A 136 7.59 2.57 -21.26
CA MET A 136 6.56 3.25 -20.47
C MET A 136 7.11 4.52 -19.83
N ARG A 137 7.21 5.57 -20.65
CA ARG A 137 7.68 6.90 -20.22
C ARG A 137 6.55 7.68 -19.58
N VAL A 138 6.88 8.73 -18.83
CA VAL A 138 5.91 9.61 -18.16
C VAL A 138 4.86 10.15 -19.14
N ASP A 139 5.26 10.55 -20.36
CA ASP A 139 4.32 10.99 -21.42
C ASP A 139 3.26 9.92 -21.75
N THR A 140 3.66 8.66 -21.77
CA THR A 140 2.74 7.54 -22.01
C THR A 140 1.84 7.32 -20.81
N MET A 141 2.38 7.41 -19.61
CA MET A 141 1.59 7.29 -18.37
C MET A 141 0.56 8.42 -18.24
N CYS A 142 0.92 9.67 -18.60
CA CYS A 142 -0.03 10.77 -18.65
C CYS A 142 -1.20 10.47 -19.61
N ARG A 143 -0.91 10.02 -20.84
CA ARG A 143 -1.97 9.64 -21.80
C ARG A 143 -2.86 8.52 -21.28
N HIS A 144 -2.30 7.51 -20.58
CA HIS A 144 -3.09 6.44 -19.98
C HIS A 144 -3.98 6.96 -18.85
N ILE A 145 -3.49 7.88 -18.01
CA ILE A 145 -4.30 8.54 -16.97
C ILE A 145 -5.43 9.33 -17.60
N GLU A 146 -5.16 10.16 -18.62
CA GLU A 146 -6.15 10.94 -19.35
C GLU A 146 -7.18 10.03 -20.03
N LEU A 147 -6.77 8.90 -20.61
CA LEU A 147 -7.67 7.89 -21.18
C LEU A 147 -8.63 7.35 -20.12
N LEU A 148 -8.12 6.88 -18.97
CA LEU A 148 -8.95 6.35 -17.92
C LEU A 148 -9.87 7.42 -17.31
N ARG A 149 -9.38 8.65 -17.14
CA ARG A 149 -10.19 9.78 -16.65
C ARG A 149 -11.38 10.02 -17.57
N ARG A 150 -11.15 10.10 -18.90
CA ARG A 150 -12.22 10.28 -19.88
C ARG A 150 -13.25 9.15 -19.79
N LEU A 151 -12.81 7.88 -19.77
CA LEU A 151 -13.73 6.73 -19.68
C LEU A 151 -14.54 6.76 -18.38
N LEU A 152 -13.90 7.07 -17.26
CA LEU A 152 -14.61 7.19 -15.98
C LEU A 152 -15.61 8.35 -15.98
N ASP A 153 -15.27 9.50 -16.55
CA ASP A 153 -16.15 10.67 -16.63
C ASP A 153 -17.39 10.37 -17.49
N GLU A 154 -17.25 9.63 -18.60
CA GLU A 154 -18.35 9.12 -19.43
C GLU A 154 -19.29 8.16 -18.66
N HIS A 155 -18.81 7.56 -17.57
CA HIS A 155 -19.54 6.60 -16.74
C HIS A 155 -19.89 7.10 -15.32
N GLY A 156 -19.96 8.41 -15.13
CA GLY A 156 -20.38 9.03 -13.86
C GLY A 156 -19.25 9.41 -12.91
N GLY A 157 -18.02 9.41 -13.40
CA GLY A 157 -16.83 9.80 -12.65
C GLY A 157 -16.13 8.62 -11.98
N GLY A 158 -14.94 8.90 -11.44
CA GLY A 158 -14.11 7.91 -10.76
C GLY A 158 -12.72 8.46 -10.43
N LEU A 159 -11.84 7.59 -9.96
CA LEU A 159 -10.47 7.95 -9.56
C LEU A 159 -9.44 7.10 -10.29
N VAL A 160 -8.31 7.71 -10.61
CA VAL A 160 -7.17 7.04 -11.24
C VAL A 160 -5.94 7.17 -10.35
N GLY A 161 -5.33 6.04 -10.03
CA GLY A 161 -4.06 5.96 -9.33
C GLY A 161 -2.98 5.26 -10.12
N ILE A 162 -1.76 5.30 -9.60
CA ILE A 162 -0.60 4.67 -10.22
C ILE A 162 0.24 3.90 -9.20
N SER A 163 0.71 2.73 -9.60
CA SER A 163 1.78 1.99 -8.95
C SER A 163 2.91 1.80 -9.97
N ALA A 164 4.02 2.53 -9.80
CA ALA A 164 5.10 2.58 -10.77
C ALA A 164 6.48 2.66 -10.10
N GLU A 165 7.51 2.99 -10.88
CA GLU A 165 8.83 3.35 -10.37
C GLU A 165 8.81 4.72 -9.66
N ALA A 166 9.91 5.07 -8.98
CA ALA A 166 10.10 6.39 -8.41
C ALA A 166 10.44 7.42 -9.51
N PHE A 167 9.85 8.61 -9.41
CA PHE A 167 10.07 9.72 -10.32
C PHE A 167 10.61 10.96 -9.59
N GLU A 168 11.11 11.92 -10.35
CA GLU A 168 11.42 13.26 -9.87
C GLU A 168 10.13 14.08 -9.69
N GLN A 169 10.22 15.16 -8.92
CA GLN A 169 9.07 16.02 -8.61
C GLN A 169 8.34 16.52 -9.86
N ASP A 170 9.05 16.94 -10.90
CA ASP A 170 8.44 17.47 -12.12
C ASP A 170 7.66 16.40 -12.90
N ASP A 171 8.13 15.15 -12.89
CA ASP A 171 7.41 14.04 -13.50
C ASP A 171 6.14 13.71 -12.72
N TYR A 172 6.18 13.71 -11.37
CA TYR A 172 4.97 13.56 -10.57
C TYR A 172 3.98 14.69 -10.82
N ARG A 173 4.43 15.94 -10.96
CA ARG A 173 3.55 17.08 -11.27
C ARG A 173 2.82 16.87 -12.60
N ARG A 174 3.52 16.40 -13.64
CA ARG A 174 2.92 16.08 -14.93
C ARG A 174 1.86 14.97 -14.84
N LEU A 175 2.08 13.95 -14.00
CA LEU A 175 1.08 12.92 -13.73
C LEU A 175 -0.15 13.50 -13.00
N VAL A 176 0.05 14.40 -12.03
CA VAL A 176 -1.03 15.11 -11.35
C VAL A 176 -1.83 15.98 -12.33
N ASP A 177 -1.15 16.73 -13.19
CA ASP A 177 -1.78 17.57 -14.23
C ASP A 177 -2.62 16.72 -15.22
N ALA A 178 -2.22 15.45 -15.47
CA ALA A 178 -3.00 14.49 -16.27
C ALA A 178 -4.22 13.91 -15.53
N GLY A 179 -4.40 14.20 -14.24
CA GLY A 179 -5.54 13.76 -13.43
C GLY A 179 -5.27 12.60 -12.48
N LEU A 180 -4.00 12.36 -12.12
CA LEU A 180 -3.62 11.38 -11.10
C LEU A 180 -4.16 11.80 -9.73
N CYS A 181 -4.87 10.87 -9.03
CA CYS A 181 -5.33 11.07 -7.67
C CYS A 181 -4.33 10.52 -6.64
N TRP A 182 -3.79 9.32 -6.85
CA TRP A 182 -2.81 8.75 -5.93
C TRP A 182 -1.63 8.09 -6.62
N SER A 183 -0.51 8.05 -5.91
CA SER A 183 0.67 7.27 -6.29
C SER A 183 1.13 6.43 -5.12
N VAL A 184 1.25 5.12 -5.34
CA VAL A 184 1.80 4.21 -4.34
C VAL A 184 3.20 3.77 -4.72
N LEU A 185 4.10 3.81 -3.74
CA LEU A 185 5.48 3.38 -3.88
C LEU A 185 5.89 2.63 -2.62
N TRP A 186 6.21 1.34 -2.74
CA TRP A 186 6.70 0.60 -1.60
C TRP A 186 8.22 0.76 -1.49
N GLN A 187 8.75 1.18 -0.33
CA GLN A 187 10.18 1.23 -0.06
C GLN A 187 10.82 -0.16 -0.16
N GLU A 188 10.01 -1.20 -0.08
CA GLU A 188 10.36 -2.61 -0.06
C GLU A 188 10.98 -3.03 1.28
N THR A 189 12.15 -2.51 1.65
CA THR A 189 12.77 -2.63 2.97
C THR A 189 13.59 -1.37 3.29
N TYR A 190 13.67 -1.02 4.54
CA TYR A 190 14.53 0.06 5.05
C TYR A 190 15.95 -0.41 5.40
N ASP A 191 16.22 -1.70 5.39
CA ASP A 191 17.58 -2.20 5.53
C ASP A 191 18.36 -1.96 4.23
N ARG A 192 19.24 -0.94 4.24
CA ARG A 192 20.02 -0.51 3.07
C ARG A 192 20.90 -1.64 2.52
N SER A 193 21.51 -2.43 3.39
CA SER A 193 22.36 -3.56 2.98
C SER A 193 21.52 -4.63 2.29
N ARG A 194 20.40 -4.99 2.89
CA ARG A 194 19.46 -5.97 2.35
C ARG A 194 18.80 -5.46 1.07
N TYR A 195 18.50 -4.17 1.01
CA TYR A 195 17.98 -3.54 -0.20
C TYR A 195 18.92 -3.70 -1.38
N ALA A 196 20.24 -3.42 -1.19
CA ALA A 196 21.23 -3.56 -2.23
C ALA A 196 21.40 -5.02 -2.71
N GLU A 197 21.32 -6.00 -1.81
CA GLU A 197 21.35 -7.43 -2.16
C GLU A 197 20.16 -7.84 -3.02
N LEU A 198 18.97 -7.36 -2.67
CA LEU A 198 17.69 -7.76 -3.31
C LEU A 198 17.41 -6.99 -4.60
N HIS A 199 18.06 -5.85 -4.84
CA HIS A 199 17.91 -5.02 -6.03
C HIS A 199 19.24 -4.84 -6.77
N PRO A 200 19.87 -5.95 -7.24
CA PRO A 200 21.15 -5.84 -7.94
C PRO A 200 20.98 -5.10 -9.27
N GLY A 201 21.94 -4.26 -9.61
CA GLY A 201 21.96 -3.50 -10.84
C GLY A 201 22.40 -2.04 -10.65
N LYS A 202 22.16 -1.24 -11.70
CA LYS A 202 22.48 0.21 -11.73
C LYS A 202 21.29 1.04 -12.21
N THR A 203 20.09 0.55 -11.98
CA THR A 203 18.84 1.22 -12.32
C THR A 203 18.44 2.22 -11.22
N LYS A 204 17.42 3.05 -11.49
CA LYS A 204 16.86 3.95 -10.49
C LYS A 204 16.34 3.18 -9.27
N LYS A 205 15.71 2.00 -9.48
CA LYS A 205 15.21 1.17 -8.38
C LYS A 205 16.35 0.61 -7.52
N ALA A 206 17.52 0.36 -8.05
CA ALA A 206 18.70 -0.06 -7.28
C ALA A 206 19.29 1.05 -6.40
N ASN A 207 18.91 2.30 -6.62
CA ASN A 207 19.32 3.44 -5.81
C ASN A 207 18.35 3.61 -4.61
N PHE A 208 18.83 3.22 -3.43
CA PHE A 208 18.05 3.26 -2.20
C PHE A 208 17.61 4.67 -1.83
N GLU A 209 18.50 5.65 -1.88
CA GLU A 209 18.24 7.04 -1.51
C GLU A 209 17.25 7.70 -2.48
N TYR A 210 17.38 7.43 -3.76
CA TYR A 210 16.46 7.93 -4.80
C TYR A 210 15.03 7.48 -4.52
N ARG A 211 14.85 6.20 -4.17
CA ARG A 211 13.53 5.67 -3.87
C ARG A 211 12.98 6.22 -2.55
N LEU A 212 13.85 6.37 -1.55
CA LEU A 212 13.50 6.91 -0.24
C LEU A 212 13.00 8.35 -0.32
N ASN A 213 13.60 9.18 -1.19
CA ASN A 213 13.24 10.58 -1.37
C ASN A 213 11.99 10.80 -2.26
N ALA A 214 11.53 9.78 -2.97
CA ALA A 214 10.41 9.92 -3.90
C ALA A 214 9.09 10.31 -3.21
N TYR A 215 8.90 9.99 -1.94
CA TYR A 215 7.71 10.40 -1.17
C TYR A 215 7.63 11.91 -1.00
N GLU A 216 8.77 12.55 -0.73
CA GLU A 216 8.87 14.01 -0.64
C GLU A 216 8.59 14.66 -2.00
N TYR A 217 9.05 14.05 -3.11
CA TYR A 217 8.74 14.50 -4.45
C TYR A 217 7.26 14.38 -4.81
N MET A 218 6.58 13.30 -4.38
CA MET A 218 5.13 13.13 -4.56
C MET A 218 4.36 14.24 -3.83
N LEU A 219 4.66 14.46 -2.54
CA LEU A 219 4.01 15.49 -1.74
C LEU A 219 4.27 16.90 -2.31
N ALA A 220 5.51 17.23 -2.67
CA ALA A 220 5.87 18.52 -3.27
C ALA A 220 5.27 18.72 -4.68
N ALA A 221 4.95 17.66 -5.39
CA ALA A 221 4.26 17.72 -6.69
C ALA A 221 2.73 17.88 -6.54
N GLY A 222 2.17 17.73 -5.34
CA GLY A 222 0.74 17.82 -5.09
C GLY A 222 -0.04 16.54 -5.38
N VAL A 223 0.60 15.37 -5.29
CA VAL A 223 -0.13 14.09 -5.30
C VAL A 223 -1.07 14.06 -4.10
N GLU A 224 -2.37 13.92 -4.34
CA GLU A 224 -3.41 14.02 -3.30
C GLU A 224 -3.30 12.90 -2.27
N HIS A 225 -3.06 11.67 -2.74
CA HIS A 225 -2.87 10.51 -1.86
C HIS A 225 -1.53 9.83 -2.14
N VAL A 226 -0.64 9.88 -1.17
CA VAL A 226 0.68 9.23 -1.24
C VAL A 226 0.64 7.92 -0.49
N GLY A 227 1.02 6.83 -1.19
CA GLY A 227 1.11 5.50 -0.60
C GLY A 227 2.54 5.14 -0.23
N ILE A 228 2.77 4.86 1.07
CA ILE A 228 4.03 4.37 1.62
C ILE A 228 3.89 2.92 2.08
N GLY A 229 4.96 2.15 2.11
CA GLY A 229 4.88 0.77 2.60
C GLY A 229 6.16 -0.04 2.45
N VAL A 230 6.11 -1.25 2.98
CA VAL A 230 7.21 -2.25 2.91
C VAL A 230 6.68 -3.60 2.45
N LEU A 231 7.52 -4.39 1.81
CA LEU A 231 7.25 -5.81 1.56
C LEU A 231 7.77 -6.63 2.75
N SER A 232 6.89 -6.85 3.73
CA SER A 232 7.24 -7.51 4.98
C SER A 232 7.82 -8.91 4.74
N GLY A 233 9.02 -9.12 5.21
CA GLY A 233 9.77 -10.38 5.06
C GLY A 233 11.01 -10.28 4.19
N LEU A 234 11.31 -9.14 3.57
CA LEU A 234 12.57 -8.94 2.86
C LEU A 234 13.73 -8.78 3.84
N SER A 235 13.49 -8.14 4.97
CA SER A 235 14.39 -7.93 6.10
C SER A 235 13.64 -8.14 7.42
N ASP A 236 14.23 -7.83 8.56
CA ASP A 236 13.55 -7.83 9.85
C ASP A 236 12.32 -6.91 9.80
N TRP A 237 11.12 -7.51 9.80
CA TRP A 237 9.88 -6.79 9.66
C TRP A 237 9.65 -5.76 10.78
N ARG A 238 10.11 -6.02 12.01
CA ARG A 238 9.97 -5.08 13.12
C ARG A 238 10.73 -3.79 12.84
N ARG A 239 11.95 -3.93 12.36
CA ARG A 239 12.81 -2.80 12.00
C ARG A 239 12.27 -2.04 10.80
N ASP A 240 11.79 -2.75 9.78
CA ASP A 240 11.16 -2.13 8.60
C ASP A 240 9.92 -1.31 8.99
N TRP A 241 9.05 -1.84 9.86
CA TRP A 241 7.87 -1.13 10.33
C TRP A 241 8.20 0.06 11.24
N ALA A 242 9.17 -0.06 12.12
CA ALA A 242 9.65 1.05 12.95
C ALA A 242 10.19 2.21 12.08
N MET A 243 11.02 1.89 11.10
CA MET A 243 11.53 2.87 10.15
C MET A 243 10.42 3.51 9.30
N LEU A 244 9.41 2.74 8.90
CA LEU A 244 8.24 3.21 8.18
C LEU A 244 7.46 4.25 8.98
N MET A 245 7.16 3.97 10.25
CA MET A 245 6.45 4.89 11.14
C MET A 245 7.24 6.20 11.35
N LEU A 246 8.55 6.12 11.57
CA LEU A 246 9.40 7.30 11.73
C LEU A 246 9.57 8.09 10.43
N HIS A 247 9.55 7.42 9.27
CA HIS A 247 9.55 8.11 7.98
C HIS A 247 8.22 8.82 7.71
N GLU A 248 7.11 8.18 8.00
CA GLU A 248 5.78 8.78 7.86
C GLU A 248 5.64 10.01 8.77
N GLU A 249 6.05 9.92 10.04
CA GLU A 249 6.10 11.05 10.95
C GLU A 249 6.95 12.21 10.40
N TYR A 250 8.12 11.91 9.84
CA TYR A 250 8.97 12.90 9.19
C TYR A 250 8.24 13.61 8.05
N LEU A 251 7.55 12.86 7.17
CA LEU A 251 6.80 13.44 6.06
C LEU A 251 5.68 14.37 6.57
N GLN A 252 4.93 13.95 7.58
CA GLN A 252 3.87 14.76 8.21
C GLN A 252 4.43 16.07 8.77
N GLN A 253 5.58 16.02 9.46
CA GLN A 253 6.17 17.19 10.11
C GLN A 253 6.81 18.19 9.13
N HIS A 254 7.28 17.74 7.96
CA HIS A 254 8.12 18.57 7.09
C HIS A 254 7.45 18.96 5.77
N HIS A 255 6.33 18.32 5.38
CA HIS A 255 5.72 18.53 4.07
C HIS A 255 4.24 18.98 4.12
N GLY A 256 3.73 19.35 5.30
CA GLY A 256 2.36 19.84 5.47
C GLY A 256 1.28 18.80 5.20
N GLY A 257 1.66 17.54 5.08
CA GLY A 257 0.83 16.36 4.86
C GLY A 257 1.71 15.12 4.87
N GLY A 258 1.12 13.96 5.00
CA GLY A 258 1.83 12.68 5.07
C GLY A 258 1.31 11.67 4.07
N ALA A 259 1.70 10.42 4.26
CA ALA A 259 1.08 9.31 3.56
C ALA A 259 -0.39 9.17 3.98
N THR A 260 -1.22 8.77 3.03
CA THR A 260 -2.65 8.50 3.26
C THR A 260 -3.01 7.05 2.91
N ILE A 261 -2.08 6.31 2.31
CA ILE A 261 -2.22 4.89 1.97
C ILE A 261 -1.03 4.13 2.54
N LEU A 262 -1.31 3.08 3.31
CA LEU A 262 -0.31 2.18 3.87
C LEU A 262 -0.26 0.87 3.09
N GLY A 263 0.83 0.61 2.37
CA GLY A 263 1.10 -0.67 1.76
C GLY A 263 1.71 -1.67 2.74
N LEU A 264 1.04 -2.82 2.88
CA LEU A 264 1.41 -3.84 3.86
C LEU A 264 1.51 -5.27 3.27
N PRO A 265 2.04 -5.45 2.05
CA PRO A 265 2.16 -6.81 1.52
C PRO A 265 3.19 -7.62 2.31
N ARG A 266 2.87 -8.93 2.55
CA ARG A 266 3.86 -9.90 2.99
C ARG A 266 4.48 -10.62 1.79
N LEU A 267 5.76 -10.98 1.91
CA LEU A 267 6.44 -11.78 0.89
C LEU A 267 5.68 -13.10 0.64
N LYS A 268 5.39 -13.35 -0.62
CA LYS A 268 4.82 -14.61 -1.11
C LYS A 268 5.73 -15.19 -2.20
N PRO A 269 5.85 -16.51 -2.32
CA PRO A 269 6.57 -17.11 -3.41
C PRO A 269 6.03 -16.65 -4.77
N ALA A 270 6.92 -16.17 -5.64
CA ALA A 270 6.59 -15.76 -7.00
C ALA A 270 7.29 -16.65 -8.02
N PRO A 271 6.60 -17.15 -9.08
CA PRO A 271 7.20 -18.05 -10.06
C PRO A 271 8.45 -17.44 -10.70
N GLY A 272 9.55 -18.20 -10.74
CA GLY A 272 10.81 -17.75 -11.33
C GLY A 272 11.61 -16.72 -10.52
N ALA A 273 11.14 -16.32 -9.35
CA ALA A 273 11.90 -15.48 -8.43
C ALA A 273 12.89 -16.34 -7.60
N PRO A 274 14.16 -15.95 -7.46
CA PRO A 274 15.12 -16.74 -6.67
C PRO A 274 14.92 -16.57 -5.15
N PHE A 275 14.38 -15.44 -4.68
CA PHE A 275 14.11 -15.18 -3.27
C PHE A 275 12.61 -15.36 -2.98
N GLN A 276 12.24 -16.50 -2.40
CA GLN A 276 10.83 -16.90 -2.21
C GLN A 276 10.46 -17.16 -0.75
N GLN A 277 11.44 -17.32 0.13
CA GLN A 277 11.26 -17.63 1.55
C GLN A 277 12.17 -16.77 2.41
N SER A 278 11.72 -16.46 3.60
CA SER A 278 12.48 -15.66 4.55
C SER A 278 12.03 -15.97 5.98
N PRO A 279 12.95 -16.02 6.94
CA PRO A 279 12.61 -16.14 8.35
C PRO A 279 11.99 -14.84 8.91
N PHE A 280 12.02 -13.76 8.16
CA PHE A 280 11.55 -12.43 8.55
C PHE A 280 10.10 -12.16 8.15
N ILE A 281 9.36 -13.13 7.61
CA ILE A 281 7.95 -12.95 7.29
C ILE A 281 7.17 -12.97 8.61
N PRO A 282 6.43 -11.89 8.96
CA PRO A 282 5.63 -11.88 10.19
C PRO A 282 4.54 -12.95 10.13
N GLY A 283 4.34 -13.64 11.23
CA GLY A 283 3.22 -14.56 11.42
C GLY A 283 1.88 -13.81 11.41
N ARG A 284 0.76 -14.56 11.34
CA ARG A 284 -0.58 -13.96 11.27
C ARG A 284 -0.86 -12.99 12.41
N LYS A 285 -0.59 -13.38 13.65
CA LYS A 285 -0.85 -12.54 14.84
C LYS A 285 0.05 -11.32 14.88
N GLU A 286 1.33 -11.49 14.60
CA GLU A 286 2.30 -10.40 14.49
C GLU A 286 1.87 -9.40 13.44
N PHE A 287 1.43 -9.86 12.28
CA PHE A 287 0.99 -9.01 11.18
C PHE A 287 -0.28 -8.20 11.54
N LEU A 288 -1.30 -8.85 12.10
CA LEU A 288 -2.52 -8.18 12.56
C LEU A 288 -2.23 -7.11 13.63
N ALA A 289 -1.45 -7.47 14.64
CA ALA A 289 -1.07 -6.53 15.71
C ALA A 289 -0.27 -5.34 15.17
N THR A 290 0.63 -5.58 14.20
CA THR A 290 1.45 -4.52 13.58
C THR A 290 0.60 -3.54 12.77
N VAL A 291 -0.33 -4.04 11.94
CA VAL A 291 -1.25 -3.18 11.18
C VAL A 291 -2.14 -2.36 12.12
N ALA A 292 -2.66 -2.98 13.17
CA ALA A 292 -3.48 -2.30 14.16
C ALA A 292 -2.68 -1.24 14.95
N LEU A 293 -1.43 -1.55 15.33
CA LEU A 293 -0.54 -0.61 16.00
C LEU A 293 -0.24 0.61 15.12
N HIS A 294 0.03 0.38 13.83
CA HIS A 294 0.23 1.47 12.88
C HIS A 294 -1.04 2.33 12.71
N ASN A 295 -2.21 1.70 12.63
CA ASN A 295 -3.48 2.43 12.53
C ASN A 295 -3.77 3.28 13.78
N MET A 296 -3.28 2.88 14.95
CA MET A 296 -3.33 3.71 16.16
C MET A 296 -2.37 4.90 16.08
N PHE A 297 -1.18 4.71 15.51
CA PHE A 297 -0.20 5.78 15.29
C PHE A 297 -0.68 6.78 14.25
N SER A 298 -1.16 6.30 13.10
CA SER A 298 -1.57 7.13 11.96
C SER A 298 -2.95 6.68 11.45
N PRO A 299 -4.05 7.08 12.13
CA PRO A 299 -5.39 6.61 11.80
C PRO A 299 -5.89 7.04 10.42
N THR A 300 -5.34 8.13 9.88
CA THR A 300 -5.69 8.66 8.55
C THR A 300 -4.90 8.02 7.41
N THR A 301 -3.91 7.19 7.71
CA THR A 301 -3.17 6.42 6.70
C THR A 301 -3.83 5.07 6.49
N ALA A 302 -4.63 4.98 5.43
CA ALA A 302 -5.51 3.86 5.13
C ALA A 302 -4.73 2.56 4.82
N PRO A 303 -4.81 1.50 5.65
CA PRO A 303 -4.17 0.23 5.35
C PRO A 303 -4.75 -0.43 4.09
N PHE A 304 -3.88 -0.72 3.12
CA PHE A 304 -4.22 -1.33 1.84
C PHE A 304 -4.06 -2.85 1.91
N VAL A 305 -5.18 -3.55 1.97
CA VAL A 305 -5.23 -5.02 2.09
C VAL A 305 -5.18 -5.68 0.72
N SER A 306 -4.10 -6.38 0.46
CA SER A 306 -3.90 -7.11 -0.81
C SER A 306 -4.57 -8.48 -0.79
N THR A 307 -5.24 -8.84 -1.88
CA THR A 307 -5.82 -10.17 -2.12
C THR A 307 -4.78 -11.29 -2.30
N ARG A 308 -3.51 -11.03 -2.10
CA ARG A 308 -2.48 -12.08 -1.91
C ARG A 308 -2.62 -12.79 -0.56
N GLU A 309 -3.31 -12.19 0.41
CA GLU A 309 -3.63 -12.83 1.70
C GLU A 309 -4.91 -13.66 1.60
N GLN A 310 -5.05 -14.66 2.48
CA GLN A 310 -6.24 -15.49 2.54
C GLN A 310 -7.46 -14.65 2.98
N TRP A 311 -8.65 -15.05 2.53
CA TRP A 311 -9.89 -14.31 2.76
C TRP A 311 -10.14 -14.00 4.24
N ASP A 312 -9.99 -14.99 5.12
CA ASP A 312 -10.19 -14.85 6.56
C ASP A 312 -9.26 -13.80 7.18
N LEU A 313 -7.99 -13.77 6.74
CA LEU A 313 -7.05 -12.72 7.18
C LEU A 313 -7.42 -11.35 6.60
N CYS A 314 -7.89 -11.29 5.35
CA CYS A 314 -8.38 -10.03 4.78
C CYS A 314 -9.54 -9.43 5.59
N VAL A 315 -10.48 -10.28 6.06
CA VAL A 315 -11.60 -9.87 6.91
C VAL A 315 -11.11 -9.39 8.28
N GLU A 316 -10.18 -10.11 8.92
CA GLU A 316 -9.61 -9.68 10.20
C GLU A 316 -8.88 -8.34 10.08
N LEU A 317 -8.10 -8.15 9.00
CA LEU A 317 -7.45 -6.87 8.71
C LEU A 317 -8.48 -5.75 8.50
N ALA A 318 -9.57 -6.03 7.76
CA ALA A 318 -10.64 -5.06 7.54
C ALA A 318 -11.33 -4.61 8.85
N ARG A 319 -11.55 -5.54 9.76
CA ARG A 319 -12.12 -5.25 11.10
C ARG A 319 -11.13 -4.51 12.00
N GLY A 320 -9.85 -4.81 11.87
CA GLY A 320 -8.77 -4.27 12.69
C GLY A 320 -8.10 -2.99 12.17
N GLY A 321 -8.67 -2.32 11.18
CA GLY A 321 -8.12 -1.05 10.66
C GLY A 321 -8.01 -0.96 9.14
N GLY A 322 -7.94 -2.09 8.41
CA GLY A 322 -7.83 -2.10 6.96
C GLY A 322 -9.05 -1.49 6.28
N CYS A 323 -8.85 -0.57 5.35
CA CYS A 323 -9.97 0.08 4.68
C CYS A 323 -9.85 0.15 3.15
N LEU A 324 -8.67 -0.08 2.57
CA LEU A 324 -8.51 -0.20 1.12
C LEU A 324 -8.34 -1.66 0.70
N PHE A 325 -9.03 -2.08 -0.35
CA PHE A 325 -9.01 -3.47 -0.81
C PHE A 325 -8.91 -3.57 -2.33
N THR A 326 -8.13 -4.53 -2.83
CA THR A 326 -8.23 -4.92 -4.23
C THR A 326 -9.37 -5.89 -4.45
N LEU A 327 -10.09 -5.73 -5.56
CA LEU A 327 -11.12 -6.66 -6.01
C LEU A 327 -10.79 -7.18 -7.40
N ASN A 328 -11.15 -8.43 -7.66
CA ASN A 328 -11.02 -9.08 -8.95
C ASN A 328 -9.62 -8.91 -9.56
N CYS A 329 -8.59 -9.06 -8.71
CA CYS A 329 -7.22 -8.68 -9.05
C CYS A 329 -6.59 -9.68 -10.02
N SER A 330 -6.39 -9.25 -11.27
CA SER A 330 -5.44 -9.89 -12.18
C SER A 330 -4.08 -9.20 -12.09
N THR A 331 -3.01 -9.97 -11.90
CA THR A 331 -1.63 -9.44 -11.79
C THR A 331 -0.83 -9.71 -13.07
N THR A 332 -1.52 -9.68 -14.22
CA THR A 332 -0.93 -9.81 -15.56
C THR A 332 -1.57 -8.80 -16.51
N PRO A 333 -0.81 -8.23 -17.47
CA PRO A 333 -1.39 -7.36 -18.49
C PRO A 333 -2.43 -8.10 -19.36
N GLY A 334 -3.62 -7.52 -19.52
CA GLY A 334 -4.72 -8.10 -20.29
C GLY A 334 -5.42 -9.28 -19.59
N GLY A 335 -5.41 -9.31 -18.26
CA GLY A 335 -6.00 -10.40 -17.51
C GLY A 335 -7.50 -10.28 -17.24
N TYR A 336 -8.16 -9.23 -17.71
CA TYR A 336 -9.61 -9.01 -17.59
C TYR A 336 -10.34 -9.30 -18.92
N ALA A 337 -10.55 -8.32 -19.77
CA ALA A 337 -11.27 -8.47 -21.04
C ALA A 337 -10.53 -9.39 -22.03
N LEU A 338 -9.20 -9.34 -22.04
CA LEU A 338 -8.38 -10.11 -22.97
C LEU A 338 -8.08 -11.54 -22.49
N HIS A 339 -8.42 -11.86 -21.22
CA HIS A 339 -8.26 -13.18 -20.61
C HIS A 339 -6.83 -13.77 -20.69
N HIS A 340 -5.79 -12.91 -20.64
CA HIS A 340 -4.41 -13.38 -20.62
C HIS A 340 -4.08 -14.06 -19.29
N GLY A 341 -3.36 -15.17 -19.39
CA GLY A 341 -2.91 -15.94 -18.22
C GLY A 341 -1.61 -15.46 -17.61
N GLY A 342 -1.27 -16.04 -16.46
CA GLY A 342 -0.06 -15.72 -15.72
C GLY A 342 -0.30 -14.78 -14.55
N CYS A 343 0.75 -14.55 -13.73
CA CYS A 343 0.65 -13.65 -12.59
C CYS A 343 2.03 -13.14 -12.15
N GLN A 344 2.08 -11.95 -11.60
CA GLN A 344 3.25 -11.45 -10.87
C GLN A 344 3.46 -12.23 -9.56
N PHE A 345 2.38 -12.44 -8.86
CA PHE A 345 2.27 -13.27 -7.64
C PHE A 345 0.85 -13.83 -7.57
N PRO A 346 0.64 -14.97 -6.88
CA PRO A 346 -0.70 -15.52 -6.67
C PRO A 346 -1.58 -14.58 -5.86
N ALA A 347 -2.80 -14.34 -6.32
CA ALA A 347 -3.84 -13.60 -5.63
C ALA A 347 -5.17 -14.33 -5.79
N HIS A 348 -6.07 -14.22 -4.80
CA HIS A 348 -7.44 -14.68 -4.99
C HIS A 348 -8.29 -13.56 -5.59
N SER A 349 -9.34 -13.96 -6.31
CA SER A 349 -10.24 -13.04 -6.96
C SER A 349 -11.68 -13.48 -6.76
N TYR A 350 -12.56 -12.50 -6.49
CA TYR A 350 -14.01 -12.69 -6.44
C TYR A 350 -14.67 -11.62 -7.30
N ASP A 351 -15.72 -11.99 -8.01
CA ASP A 351 -16.58 -11.01 -8.69
C ASP A 351 -17.29 -10.09 -7.69
N ALA A 352 -17.60 -8.86 -8.10
CA ALA A 352 -18.15 -7.83 -7.23
C ALA A 352 -19.39 -8.27 -6.43
N PRO A 353 -20.39 -8.97 -6.99
CA PRO A 353 -21.54 -9.46 -6.21
C PRO A 353 -21.14 -10.47 -5.13
N ILE A 354 -20.23 -11.39 -5.45
CA ILE A 354 -19.74 -12.39 -4.48
C ILE A 354 -18.94 -11.70 -3.39
N TYR A 355 -18.09 -10.74 -3.76
CA TYR A 355 -17.31 -9.96 -2.82
C TYR A 355 -18.20 -9.17 -1.86
N SER A 356 -19.22 -8.46 -2.39
CA SER A 356 -20.17 -7.71 -1.58
C SER A 356 -20.96 -8.60 -0.62
N ALA A 357 -21.42 -9.75 -1.07
CA ALA A 357 -22.13 -10.70 -0.22
C ALA A 357 -21.21 -11.25 0.90
N LYS A 358 -19.96 -11.59 0.57
CA LYS A 358 -18.98 -12.08 1.56
C LYS A 358 -18.60 -10.99 2.57
N MET A 359 -18.37 -9.75 2.14
CA MET A 359 -18.05 -8.62 3.02
C MET A 359 -19.27 -8.26 3.90
N GLY A 360 -20.47 -8.21 3.30
CA GLY A 360 -21.72 -7.94 4.03
C GLY A 360 -22.02 -8.96 5.12
N ALA A 361 -21.75 -10.24 4.88
CA ALA A 361 -21.88 -11.29 5.90
C ALA A 361 -20.93 -11.07 7.10
N GLU A 362 -19.88 -10.30 6.94
CA GLU A 362 -18.91 -9.94 7.96
C GLU A 362 -19.17 -8.55 8.59
N GLY A 363 -20.29 -7.89 8.21
CA GLY A 363 -20.65 -6.54 8.66
C GLY A 363 -19.82 -5.43 8.02
N LEU A 364 -19.22 -5.70 6.85
CA LEU A 364 -18.41 -4.76 6.08
C LEU A 364 -19.17 -4.31 4.83
N GLU A 365 -19.01 -3.04 4.45
CA GLU A 365 -19.67 -2.41 3.31
C GLU A 365 -18.65 -2.03 2.23
N PRO A 366 -18.52 -2.77 1.13
CA PRO A 366 -17.63 -2.40 0.04
C PRO A 366 -18.18 -1.23 -0.77
N VAL A 367 -17.35 -0.20 -0.94
CA VAL A 367 -17.65 1.02 -1.69
C VAL A 367 -16.82 1.02 -2.97
N PHE A 368 -17.49 1.01 -4.13
CA PHE A 368 -16.86 0.87 -5.45
C PHE A 368 -16.65 2.19 -6.18
N ASP A 369 -17.30 3.25 -5.72
CA ASP A 369 -17.35 4.59 -6.33
C ASP A 369 -16.95 5.70 -5.34
N TRP A 370 -16.10 5.34 -4.38
CA TRP A 370 -15.62 6.27 -3.37
C TRP A 370 -14.86 7.46 -3.97
N LYS A 371 -14.81 8.57 -3.24
CA LYS A 371 -14.16 9.82 -3.65
C LYS A 371 -12.84 10.02 -2.90
N ALA A 372 -11.97 10.84 -3.45
CA ALA A 372 -10.68 11.14 -2.84
C ALA A 372 -10.82 11.56 -1.36
N GLY A 373 -11.74 12.46 -1.04
CA GLY A 373 -12.00 12.89 0.33
C GLY A 373 -12.49 11.81 1.30
N ASP A 374 -12.94 10.64 0.81
CA ASP A 374 -13.34 9.52 1.68
C ASP A 374 -12.15 8.89 2.40
N LEU A 375 -10.93 8.96 1.83
CA LEU A 375 -9.72 8.43 2.48
C LEU A 375 -9.13 9.40 3.51
N ALA A 376 -9.28 10.69 3.29
CA ALA A 376 -8.67 11.71 4.13
C ALA A 376 -9.38 11.92 5.47
N GLY A 377 -10.36 11.12 5.85
CA GLY A 377 -11.20 11.23 7.04
C GLY A 377 -10.98 12.51 7.85
N ASN A 378 -12.00 13.29 8.13
CA ASN A 378 -11.90 14.50 8.97
C ASN A 378 -11.50 14.09 10.40
N TYR A 379 -10.22 13.71 10.57
CA TYR A 379 -9.67 13.33 11.87
C TYR A 379 -9.08 14.57 12.53
N GLU A 380 -9.83 15.14 13.45
CA GLU A 380 -9.32 16.10 14.43
C GLU A 380 -9.05 15.32 15.73
N PRO A 381 -7.79 15.15 16.15
CA PRO A 381 -7.45 14.43 17.39
C PRO A 381 -8.22 14.90 18.62
N ALA A 382 -8.52 16.22 18.69
CA ALA A 382 -9.26 16.81 19.79
C ALA A 382 -10.76 16.44 19.83
N GLU A 383 -11.38 16.10 18.70
CA GLU A 383 -12.80 15.68 18.66
C GLU A 383 -12.99 14.23 19.13
N PHE A 384 -11.97 13.41 18.98
CA PHE A 384 -11.99 12.00 19.38
C PHE A 384 -11.94 11.82 20.92
N VAL A 385 -11.34 12.77 21.60
CA VAL A 385 -11.26 12.79 23.08
C VAL A 385 -12.63 13.08 23.72
N GLY A 386 -13.51 13.82 23.02
CA GLY A 386 -14.84 14.20 23.52
C GLY A 386 -15.93 13.13 23.42
N GLY A 387 -15.76 12.12 22.58
CA GLY A 387 -16.77 11.08 22.31
C GLY A 387 -16.87 10.00 23.39
N CYS A 388 -15.80 9.71 24.11
CA CYS A 388 -15.80 8.69 25.19
C CYS A 388 -16.30 9.19 26.55
N ALA A 389 -16.45 10.51 26.72
CA ALA A 389 -16.82 11.10 28.03
C ALA A 389 -18.33 11.38 28.22
N ARG A 390 -19.22 10.99 27.29
CA ARG A 390 -20.64 11.33 27.34
C ARG A 390 -21.62 10.16 27.51
N ASN A 391 -21.16 9.00 27.90
CA ASN A 391 -22.07 7.92 28.38
C ASN A 391 -21.56 7.38 29.72
N GLY A 392 -21.71 8.18 30.72
CA GLY A 392 -21.66 7.78 32.15
C GLY A 392 -23.02 8.00 32.78
#